data_07dea37f38312f13cd66bc1d9a09ce70
#
_entry.id   07dea37f38312f13cd66bc1d9a09ce70
#
_cell.length_a   1.000
_cell.length_b   1.000
_cell.length_c   1.000
_cell.angle_alpha   90.00
_cell.angle_beta   90.00
_cell.angle_gamma   90.00
#
_symmetry.space_group_name_H-M   'P 1'
#
loop_
_entity.id
_entity.type
_entity.pdbx_description
1 polymer ?
#
loop_
_entity_poly.entity_id
_entity_poly.type
_entity_poly.pdbx_seq_one_letter_code
_entity_poly.pdbx_strand_id
1 'polypeptide(L)'
;IKGITFADIFNAEQKLKKKIINYHLINGSQKRVDKIKYIFSKILNYKSNINEKIINEKVNEFKKIYKKNSKDINLIDGVDYFIKCLFKNKSKIYIVSAAPKYEINYYLRKYRLSSFVKKIYDSKIDKLDAMKKILTNNNFQNEKCIYFGDSISDWDLCNKVKVDFCAVLTNKKSKLNKKKSFIKIYDFL
;
A
#
# COMPACT_ATOMS: atom_id res chain seq x y z
N ILE A 1 -3.24 -11.47 -1.12
CA ILE A 1 -4.72 -11.32 -1.03
C ILE A 1 -5.21 -10.31 -2.06
N LYS A 2 -4.77 -9.03 -2.08
CA LYS A 2 -5.30 -8.01 -3.01
C LYS A 2 -5.22 -8.41 -4.48
N GLY A 3 -4.10 -9.01 -4.92
CA GLY A 3 -3.95 -9.49 -6.31
C GLY A 3 -4.97 -10.57 -6.68
N ILE A 4 -5.23 -11.49 -5.76
CA ILE A 4 -6.25 -12.54 -5.92
C ILE A 4 -7.62 -11.89 -6.00
N THR A 5 -7.95 -10.96 -5.12
CA THR A 5 -9.23 -10.24 -5.13
C THR A 5 -9.47 -9.50 -6.46
N PHE A 6 -8.42 -8.89 -7.06
CA PHE A 6 -8.55 -8.31 -8.39
C PHE A 6 -8.91 -9.35 -9.46
N ALA A 7 -8.34 -10.55 -9.38
CA ALA A 7 -8.69 -11.60 -10.34
C ALA A 7 -10.12 -12.15 -10.10
N ASP A 8 -10.52 -12.26 -8.84
CA ASP A 8 -11.82 -12.80 -8.46
C ASP A 8 -12.99 -11.90 -8.90
N ILE A 9 -12.86 -10.55 -8.81
CA ILE A 9 -13.91 -9.63 -9.30
C ILE A 9 -14.13 -9.68 -10.81
N PHE A 10 -13.21 -10.29 -11.56
CA PHE A 10 -13.35 -10.49 -13.01
C PHE A 10 -13.64 -11.95 -13.36
N ASN A 11 -13.89 -12.82 -12.39
CA ASN A 11 -14.08 -14.27 -12.59
C ASN A 11 -13.00 -14.86 -13.50
N ALA A 12 -11.74 -14.42 -13.31
CA ALA A 12 -10.66 -14.67 -14.23
C ALA A 12 -10.23 -16.14 -14.20
N GLU A 13 -10.21 -16.79 -15.36
CA GLU A 13 -9.61 -18.13 -15.56
C GLU A 13 -8.12 -18.14 -15.23
N GLN A 14 -7.53 -19.31 -15.02
CA GLN A 14 -6.19 -19.50 -14.47
C GLN A 14 -5.10 -18.67 -15.18
N LYS A 15 -5.09 -18.63 -16.51
CA LYS A 15 -4.10 -17.86 -17.31
C LYS A 15 -4.25 -16.35 -17.09
N LEU A 16 -5.49 -15.88 -17.10
CA LEU A 16 -5.85 -14.48 -16.89
C LEU A 16 -5.64 -14.06 -15.43
N LYS A 17 -5.97 -14.92 -14.48
CA LYS A 17 -5.72 -14.74 -13.05
C LYS A 17 -4.23 -14.47 -12.78
N LYS A 18 -3.33 -15.25 -13.37
CA LYS A 18 -1.88 -15.03 -13.24
C LYS A 18 -1.46 -13.66 -13.78
N LYS A 19 -2.01 -13.21 -14.94
CA LYS A 19 -1.71 -11.90 -15.53
C LYS A 19 -2.16 -10.76 -14.60
N ILE A 20 -3.38 -10.82 -14.06
CA ILE A 20 -3.94 -9.80 -13.17
C ILE A 20 -3.14 -9.71 -11.86
N ILE A 21 -2.81 -10.85 -11.26
CA ILE A 21 -2.01 -10.90 -10.04
C ILE A 21 -0.63 -10.29 -10.27
N ASN A 22 0.04 -10.67 -11.35
CA ASN A 22 1.37 -10.15 -11.70
C ASN A 22 1.32 -8.63 -11.95
N TYR A 23 0.31 -8.16 -12.69
CA TYR A 23 0.10 -6.72 -12.88
C TYR A 23 -0.07 -5.98 -11.55
N HIS A 24 -0.86 -6.54 -10.63
CA HIS A 24 -1.04 -5.94 -9.30
C HIS A 24 0.28 -5.90 -8.49
N LEU A 25 1.09 -6.94 -8.54
CA LEU A 25 2.37 -7.00 -7.83
C LEU A 25 3.38 -5.96 -8.34
N ILE A 26 3.40 -5.74 -9.65
CA ILE A 26 4.29 -4.74 -10.27
C ILE A 26 3.81 -3.31 -9.96
N ASN A 27 2.50 -3.11 -9.91
CA ASN A 27 1.86 -1.80 -9.79
C ASN A 27 1.20 -1.61 -8.41
N GLY A 28 1.82 -2.08 -7.34
CA GLY A 28 1.28 -2.06 -5.97
C GLY A 28 0.73 -0.71 -5.54
N SER A 29 1.43 0.38 -5.84
CA SER A 29 1.12 1.76 -5.44
C SER A 29 -0.02 2.42 -6.22
N GLN A 30 -0.44 1.89 -7.37
CA GLN A 30 -1.55 2.47 -8.15
C GLN A 30 -2.89 2.38 -7.41
N LYS A 31 -3.76 3.37 -7.64
CA LYS A 31 -5.12 3.41 -7.09
C LYS A 31 -5.96 2.24 -7.62
N ARG A 32 -6.91 1.77 -6.81
CA ARG A 32 -7.79 0.64 -7.17
C ARG A 32 -8.56 0.87 -8.46
N VAL A 33 -9.13 2.06 -8.62
CA VAL A 33 -9.89 2.45 -9.81
C VAL A 33 -9.03 2.33 -11.07
N ASP A 34 -7.80 2.84 -11.03
CA ASP A 34 -6.90 2.82 -12.19
C ASP A 34 -6.51 1.39 -12.56
N LYS A 35 -6.31 0.52 -11.57
CA LYS A 35 -6.07 -0.92 -11.79
C LYS A 35 -7.26 -1.60 -12.46
N ILE A 36 -8.48 -1.31 -12.01
CA ILE A 36 -9.70 -1.87 -12.60
C ILE A 36 -9.84 -1.42 -14.06
N LYS A 37 -9.66 -0.11 -14.34
CA LYS A 37 -9.68 0.44 -15.70
C LYS A 37 -8.63 -0.23 -16.60
N TYR A 38 -7.41 -0.40 -16.11
CA TYR A 38 -6.35 -1.06 -16.85
C TYR A 38 -6.66 -2.54 -17.14
N ILE A 39 -7.17 -3.27 -16.15
CA ILE A 39 -7.53 -4.67 -16.30
C ILE A 39 -8.59 -4.81 -17.42
N PHE A 40 -9.63 -4.00 -17.40
CA PHE A 40 -10.64 -3.98 -18.45
C PHE A 40 -10.02 -3.70 -19.83
N SER A 41 -9.30 -2.58 -19.96
CA SER A 41 -8.84 -2.10 -21.28
C SER A 41 -7.64 -2.88 -21.83
N LYS A 42 -6.69 -3.30 -20.99
CA LYS A 42 -5.40 -3.85 -21.44
C LYS A 42 -5.23 -5.34 -21.19
N ILE A 43 -5.90 -5.90 -20.20
CA ILE A 43 -5.77 -7.32 -19.88
C ILE A 43 -6.93 -8.10 -20.48
N LEU A 44 -8.15 -7.57 -20.36
CA LEU A 44 -9.36 -8.19 -20.92
C LEU A 44 -9.66 -7.76 -22.35
N ASN A 45 -8.97 -6.73 -22.87
CA ASN A 45 -9.22 -6.13 -24.18
C ASN A 45 -10.71 -5.78 -24.42
N TYR A 46 -11.37 -5.30 -23.37
CA TYR A 46 -12.78 -4.94 -23.43
C TYR A 46 -12.98 -3.72 -24.32
N LYS A 47 -13.67 -3.91 -25.45
CA LYS A 47 -13.82 -2.87 -26.50
C LYS A 47 -14.96 -1.87 -26.22
N SER A 48 -15.89 -2.21 -25.33
CA SER A 48 -17.02 -1.33 -25.01
C SER A 48 -16.58 -0.20 -24.08
N ASN A 49 -17.31 0.94 -24.18
CA ASN A 49 -17.04 2.08 -23.34
C ASN A 49 -17.37 1.74 -21.86
N ILE A 50 -16.33 1.71 -21.01
CA ILE A 50 -16.47 1.35 -19.61
C ILE A 50 -16.88 2.60 -18.86
N ASN A 51 -18.18 2.70 -18.53
CA ASN A 51 -18.69 3.82 -17.79
C ASN A 51 -18.35 3.75 -16.29
N GLU A 52 -18.52 4.87 -15.58
CA GLU A 52 -18.22 4.97 -14.15
C GLU A 52 -19.05 4.01 -13.30
N LYS A 53 -20.28 3.66 -13.73
CA LYS A 53 -21.15 2.74 -13.01
C LYS A 53 -20.50 1.36 -12.91
N ILE A 54 -20.02 0.81 -14.03
CA ILE A 54 -19.32 -0.50 -14.08
C ILE A 54 -18.07 -0.48 -13.19
N ILE A 55 -17.28 0.60 -13.23
CA ILE A 55 -16.10 0.75 -12.39
C ILE A 55 -16.49 0.73 -10.90
N ASN A 56 -17.52 1.48 -10.53
CA ASN A 56 -17.98 1.56 -9.15
C ASN A 56 -18.56 0.23 -8.64
N GLU A 57 -19.25 -0.52 -9.48
CA GLU A 57 -19.71 -1.89 -9.18
C GLU A 57 -18.51 -2.80 -8.87
N LYS A 58 -17.47 -2.80 -9.71
CA LYS A 58 -16.24 -3.59 -9.48
C LYS A 58 -15.48 -3.14 -8.24
N VAL A 59 -15.44 -1.86 -7.94
CA VAL A 59 -14.87 -1.35 -6.69
C VAL A 59 -15.64 -1.86 -5.48
N ASN A 60 -16.96 -1.90 -5.54
CA ASN A 60 -17.80 -2.39 -4.44
C ASN A 60 -17.70 -3.91 -4.28
N GLU A 61 -17.66 -4.65 -5.37
CA GLU A 61 -17.39 -6.09 -5.38
C GLU A 61 -16.03 -6.41 -4.75
N PHE A 62 -14.98 -5.67 -5.15
CA PHE A 62 -13.66 -5.77 -4.54
C PHE A 62 -13.72 -5.56 -3.02
N LYS A 63 -14.42 -4.54 -2.53
CA LYS A 63 -14.56 -4.29 -1.09
C LYS A 63 -15.14 -5.48 -0.35
N LYS A 64 -16.23 -6.09 -0.90
CA LYS A 64 -16.89 -7.25 -0.30
C LYS A 64 -15.97 -8.47 -0.21
N ILE A 65 -15.36 -8.83 -1.34
CA ILE A 65 -14.46 -10.00 -1.42
C ILE A 65 -13.20 -9.77 -0.56
N TYR A 66 -12.58 -8.59 -0.66
CA TYR A 66 -11.40 -8.27 0.13
C TYR A 66 -11.68 -8.32 1.64
N LYS A 67 -12.81 -7.77 2.10
CA LYS A 67 -13.21 -7.82 3.51
C LYS A 67 -13.35 -9.26 4.01
N LYS A 68 -13.93 -10.15 3.18
CA LYS A 68 -14.06 -11.59 3.51
C LYS A 68 -12.69 -12.26 3.63
N ASN A 69 -11.81 -12.06 2.65
CA ASN A 69 -10.55 -12.76 2.52
C ASN A 69 -9.40 -12.17 3.37
N SER A 70 -9.61 -10.99 3.97
CA SER A 70 -8.59 -10.27 4.73
C SER A 70 -8.76 -10.33 6.24
N LYS A 71 -9.72 -11.11 6.74
CA LYS A 71 -9.99 -11.24 8.18
C LYS A 71 -8.78 -11.75 8.96
N ASP A 72 -8.02 -12.68 8.36
CA ASP A 72 -6.92 -13.39 8.99
C ASP A 72 -5.53 -12.78 8.63
N ILE A 73 -5.51 -11.57 8.07
CA ILE A 73 -4.23 -10.87 7.87
C ILE A 73 -3.66 -10.49 9.22
N ASN A 74 -2.44 -10.95 9.48
CA ASN A 74 -1.69 -10.60 10.67
C ASN A 74 -0.77 -9.40 10.40
N LEU A 75 -0.33 -8.75 11.47
CA LEU A 75 0.75 -7.78 11.41
C LEU A 75 2.07 -8.51 11.07
N ILE A 76 3.02 -7.75 10.55
CA ILE A 76 4.42 -8.20 10.49
C ILE A 76 4.93 -8.30 11.93
N ASP A 77 5.69 -9.35 12.22
CA ASP A 77 6.18 -9.63 13.55
C ASP A 77 6.93 -8.43 14.13
N GLY A 78 6.65 -8.09 15.39
CA GLY A 78 7.26 -6.99 16.13
C GLY A 78 6.77 -5.58 15.77
N VAL A 79 5.99 -5.38 14.69
CA VAL A 79 5.59 -4.03 14.25
C VAL A 79 4.75 -3.27 15.28
N ASP A 80 3.91 -3.98 16.04
CA ASP A 80 3.09 -3.34 17.08
C ASP A 80 3.96 -2.86 18.26
N TYR A 81 4.95 -3.64 18.66
CA TYR A 81 5.94 -3.26 19.66
C TYR A 81 6.77 -2.07 19.17
N PHE A 82 7.28 -2.15 17.94
CA PHE A 82 8.07 -1.10 17.33
C PHE A 82 7.31 0.25 17.28
N ILE A 83 6.04 0.24 16.85
CA ILE A 83 5.19 1.44 16.82
C ILE A 83 5.02 2.04 18.23
N LYS A 84 4.82 1.21 19.25
CA LYS A 84 4.70 1.66 20.65
C LYS A 84 6.02 2.26 21.15
N CYS A 85 7.16 1.65 20.82
CA CYS A 85 8.49 2.19 21.15
C CYS A 85 8.73 3.55 20.50
N LEU A 86 8.42 3.70 19.19
CA LEU A 86 8.53 4.99 18.50
C LEU A 86 7.66 6.06 19.17
N PHE A 87 6.43 5.73 19.52
CA PHE A 87 5.53 6.66 20.21
C PHE A 87 6.05 7.06 21.59
N LYS A 88 6.54 6.12 22.39
CA LYS A 88 7.16 6.38 23.70
C LYS A 88 8.37 7.33 23.57
N ASN A 89 9.12 7.20 22.50
CA ASN A 89 10.24 8.09 22.16
C ASN A 89 9.81 9.39 21.45
N LYS A 90 8.52 9.77 21.55
CA LYS A 90 7.95 11.01 20.97
C LYS A 90 8.08 11.13 19.45
N SER A 91 8.31 10.03 18.74
CA SER A 91 8.33 10.01 17.29
C SER A 91 6.94 10.23 16.72
N LYS A 92 6.83 11.03 15.66
CA LYS A 92 5.55 11.29 14.97
C LYS A 92 5.35 10.25 13.88
N ILE A 93 4.31 9.44 14.00
CA ILE A 93 4.02 8.34 13.07
C ILE A 93 2.94 8.76 12.09
N TYR A 94 3.22 8.59 10.80
CA TYR A 94 2.32 8.87 9.68
C TYR A 94 2.11 7.62 8.85
N ILE A 95 0.93 7.47 8.25
CA ILE A 95 0.67 6.42 7.26
C ILE A 95 0.42 7.09 5.91
N VAL A 96 1.17 6.68 4.89
CA VAL A 96 1.01 7.11 3.50
C VAL A 96 0.72 5.87 2.66
N SER A 97 -0.49 5.76 2.13
CA SER A 97 -0.94 4.51 1.48
C SER A 97 -1.88 4.77 0.30
N ALA A 98 -1.77 3.93 -0.74
CA ALA A 98 -2.76 3.87 -1.82
C ALA A 98 -4.07 3.16 -1.42
N ALA A 99 -4.16 2.62 -0.19
CA ALA A 99 -5.38 2.03 0.32
C ALA A 99 -6.36 3.11 0.80
N PRO A 100 -7.68 2.89 0.70
CA PRO A 100 -8.66 3.79 1.27
C PRO A 100 -8.57 3.87 2.81
N LYS A 101 -8.87 5.04 3.37
CA LYS A 101 -8.74 5.31 4.82
C LYS A 101 -9.51 4.31 5.69
N TYR A 102 -10.68 3.85 5.24
CA TYR A 102 -11.48 2.88 6.00
C TYR A 102 -10.78 1.52 6.16
N GLU A 103 -10.02 1.05 5.15
CA GLU A 103 -9.23 -0.18 5.24
C GLU A 103 -8.09 -0.02 6.25
N ILE A 104 -7.39 1.10 6.21
CA ILE A 104 -6.30 1.41 7.14
C ILE A 104 -6.84 1.46 8.56
N ASN A 105 -7.92 2.21 8.78
CA ASN A 105 -8.55 2.35 10.09
C ASN A 105 -9.06 1.01 10.65
N TYR A 106 -9.54 0.11 9.78
CA TYR A 106 -9.96 -1.22 10.22
C TYR A 106 -8.80 -1.97 10.88
N TYR A 107 -7.63 -2.01 10.26
CA TYR A 107 -6.46 -2.70 10.82
C TYR A 107 -5.89 -1.97 12.04
N LEU A 108 -5.82 -0.65 12.03
CA LEU A 108 -5.37 0.12 13.18
C LEU A 108 -6.24 -0.15 14.42
N ARG A 109 -7.56 -0.26 14.24
CA ARG A 109 -8.49 -0.62 15.33
C ARG A 109 -8.33 -2.08 15.75
N LYS A 110 -8.28 -3.00 14.79
CA LYS A 110 -8.10 -4.45 15.05
C LYS A 110 -6.89 -4.69 15.95
N TYR A 111 -5.80 -3.98 15.72
CA TYR A 111 -4.54 -4.14 16.45
C TYR A 111 -4.30 -3.07 17.53
N ARG A 112 -5.30 -2.25 17.84
CA ARG A 112 -5.23 -1.19 18.87
C ARG A 112 -4.07 -0.20 18.65
N LEU A 113 -3.81 0.14 17.39
CA LEU A 113 -2.71 1.04 16.99
C LEU A 113 -3.17 2.46 16.62
N SER A 114 -4.48 2.73 16.65
CA SER A 114 -5.04 4.01 16.17
C SER A 114 -4.51 5.24 16.91
N SER A 115 -4.28 5.14 18.23
CA SER A 115 -3.80 6.24 19.07
C SER A 115 -2.34 6.64 18.83
N PHE A 116 -1.55 5.76 18.22
CA PHE A 116 -0.14 6.01 17.94
C PHE A 116 0.11 6.73 16.62
N VAL A 117 -0.91 6.77 15.73
CA VAL A 117 -0.78 7.35 14.39
C VAL A 117 -1.28 8.79 14.40
N LYS A 118 -0.39 9.75 14.10
CA LYS A 118 -0.73 11.17 14.05
C LYS A 118 -1.66 11.51 12.91
N LYS A 119 -1.41 10.98 11.70
CA LYS A 119 -2.24 11.24 10.51
C LYS A 119 -2.11 10.14 9.46
N ILE A 120 -3.20 9.93 8.73
CA ILE A 120 -3.28 9.00 7.61
C ILE A 120 -3.49 9.81 6.33
N TYR A 121 -2.62 9.59 5.34
CA TYR A 121 -2.75 10.03 3.97
C TYR A 121 -3.10 8.80 3.12
N ASP A 122 -4.34 8.73 2.68
CA ASP A 122 -4.92 7.59 1.99
C ASP A 122 -4.95 7.76 0.46
N SER A 123 -5.65 6.89 -0.26
CA SER A 123 -5.77 6.89 -1.73
C SER A 123 -6.30 8.20 -2.35
N LYS A 124 -6.81 9.13 -1.54
CA LYS A 124 -7.33 10.42 -2.04
C LYS A 124 -6.22 11.41 -2.41
N ILE A 125 -5.03 11.25 -1.86
CA ILE A 125 -3.88 12.11 -2.14
C ILE A 125 -2.75 11.29 -2.78
N ASP A 126 -2.00 11.87 -3.68
CA ASP A 126 -0.78 11.26 -4.19
C ASP A 126 0.28 11.12 -3.08
N LYS A 127 1.08 10.04 -3.13
CA LYS A 127 2.09 9.78 -2.11
C LYS A 127 3.17 10.86 -2.03
N LEU A 128 3.57 11.43 -3.18
CA LEU A 128 4.56 12.50 -3.22
C LEU A 128 4.03 13.76 -2.54
N ASP A 129 2.79 14.13 -2.83
CA ASP A 129 2.14 15.29 -2.20
C ASP A 129 1.92 15.07 -0.71
N ALA A 130 1.58 13.85 -0.31
CA ALA A 130 1.46 13.49 1.10
C ALA A 130 2.79 13.66 1.83
N MET A 131 3.90 13.16 1.25
CA MET A 131 5.23 13.30 1.82
C MET A 131 5.68 14.75 1.93
N LYS A 132 5.50 15.54 0.86
CA LYS A 132 5.78 16.98 0.89
C LYS A 132 5.03 17.68 2.01
N LYS A 133 3.72 17.39 2.17
CA LYS A 133 2.90 17.96 3.27
C LYS A 133 3.39 17.54 4.65
N ILE A 134 3.87 16.32 4.84
CA ILE A 134 4.42 15.84 6.11
C ILE A 134 5.69 16.62 6.45
N LEU A 135 6.60 16.75 5.52
CA LEU A 135 7.88 17.43 5.70
C LEU A 135 7.67 18.93 6.00
N THR A 136 6.90 19.63 5.16
CA THR A 136 6.64 21.07 5.30
C THR A 136 5.90 21.42 6.60
N ASN A 137 4.79 20.70 6.90
CA ASN A 137 3.92 21.03 8.05
C ASN A 137 4.58 20.77 9.42
N ASN A 138 5.72 20.09 9.46
CA ASN A 138 6.38 19.77 10.72
C ASN A 138 7.77 20.39 10.82
N ASN A 139 8.21 21.17 9.82
CA ASN A 139 9.59 21.68 9.71
C ASN A 139 10.63 20.56 9.92
N PHE A 140 10.33 19.37 9.40
CA PHE A 140 11.25 18.26 9.53
C PHE A 140 12.46 18.46 8.63
N GLN A 141 13.63 18.31 9.19
CA GLN A 141 14.82 18.01 8.41
C GLN A 141 14.65 16.60 7.82
N ASN A 142 14.87 16.45 6.52
CA ASN A 142 14.59 15.18 5.80
C ASN A 142 15.41 14.02 6.39
N GLU A 143 16.61 14.29 6.90
CA GLU A 143 17.50 13.31 7.53
C GLU A 143 16.98 12.76 8.86
N LYS A 144 15.99 13.40 9.47
CA LYS A 144 15.31 12.92 10.69
C LYS A 144 14.05 12.10 10.41
N CYS A 145 13.80 11.79 9.15
CA CYS A 145 12.64 11.04 8.71
C CYS A 145 13.07 9.73 8.06
N ILE A 146 12.39 8.64 8.42
CA ILE A 146 12.56 7.35 7.76
C ILE A 146 11.22 6.86 7.23
N TYR A 147 11.21 6.33 6.02
CA TYR A 147 10.04 5.73 5.39
C TYR A 147 10.20 4.23 5.31
N PHE A 148 9.25 3.49 5.88
CA PHE A 148 9.17 2.04 5.78
C PHE A 148 8.25 1.66 4.63
N GLY A 149 8.76 0.94 3.62
CA GLY A 149 7.99 0.57 2.43
C GLY A 149 8.41 -0.77 1.83
N ASP A 150 7.55 -1.33 0.99
CA ASP A 150 7.71 -2.66 0.40
C ASP A 150 7.89 -2.66 -1.13
N SER A 151 7.91 -1.48 -1.76
CA SER A 151 7.93 -1.36 -3.22
C SER A 151 9.05 -0.44 -3.75
N ILE A 152 9.45 -0.69 -5.00
CA ILE A 152 10.38 0.21 -5.72
C ILE A 152 9.83 1.64 -5.80
N SER A 153 8.51 1.79 -5.99
CA SER A 153 7.90 3.13 -6.05
C SER A 153 7.95 3.87 -4.70
N ASP A 154 8.04 3.18 -3.57
CA ASP A 154 8.27 3.80 -2.27
C ASP A 154 9.72 4.29 -2.14
N TRP A 155 10.68 3.49 -2.60
CA TRP A 155 12.07 3.88 -2.67
C TRP A 155 12.29 5.08 -3.61
N ASP A 156 11.72 5.05 -4.83
CA ASP A 156 11.79 6.18 -5.78
C ASP A 156 11.16 7.45 -5.20
N LEU A 157 10.07 7.31 -4.44
CA LEU A 157 9.45 8.41 -3.71
C LEU A 157 10.41 9.03 -2.69
N CYS A 158 11.06 8.19 -1.88
CA CYS A 158 12.00 8.65 -0.86
C CYS A 158 13.20 9.37 -1.47
N ASN A 159 13.74 8.86 -2.59
CA ASN A 159 14.81 9.54 -3.33
C ASN A 159 14.40 10.94 -3.80
N LYS A 160 13.16 11.10 -4.31
CA LYS A 160 12.64 12.40 -4.77
C LYS A 160 12.53 13.43 -3.65
N VAL A 161 12.18 12.99 -2.44
CA VAL A 161 12.01 13.89 -1.29
C VAL A 161 13.20 13.87 -0.33
N LYS A 162 14.26 13.12 -0.65
CA LYS A 162 15.50 12.98 0.14
C LYS A 162 15.23 12.53 1.60
N VAL A 163 14.39 11.49 1.75
CA VAL A 163 14.07 10.86 3.03
C VAL A 163 14.67 9.46 3.06
N ASP A 164 15.20 9.06 4.20
CA ASP A 164 15.74 7.72 4.39
C ASP A 164 14.68 6.65 4.16
N PHE A 165 15.08 5.56 3.51
CA PHE A 165 14.20 4.45 3.17
C PHE A 165 14.65 3.16 3.84
N CYS A 166 13.71 2.49 4.49
CA CYS A 166 13.87 1.14 5.01
C CYS A 166 12.92 0.19 4.27
N ALA A 167 13.48 -0.80 3.58
CA ALA A 167 12.70 -1.79 2.85
C ALA A 167 12.16 -2.88 3.80
N VAL A 168 10.86 -3.03 3.86
CA VAL A 168 10.18 -4.12 4.57
C VAL A 168 9.92 -5.26 3.62
N LEU A 169 10.66 -6.35 3.72
CA LEU A 169 10.72 -7.45 2.76
C LEU A 169 9.88 -8.64 3.22
N THR A 170 8.58 -8.56 3.11
CA THR A 170 7.67 -9.68 3.41
C THR A 170 7.64 -10.76 2.31
N ASN A 171 8.28 -10.50 1.16
CA ASN A 171 8.32 -11.41 0.02
C ASN A 171 9.74 -11.56 -0.53
N LYS A 172 10.27 -12.79 -0.53
CA LYS A 172 11.59 -13.13 -1.11
C LYS A 172 11.75 -12.74 -2.58
N LYS A 173 10.64 -12.63 -3.34
CA LYS A 173 10.63 -12.23 -4.77
C LYS A 173 10.58 -10.71 -4.98
N SER A 174 10.64 -9.89 -3.93
CA SER A 174 10.64 -8.44 -4.07
C SER A 174 11.84 -7.97 -4.90
N LYS A 175 11.61 -7.05 -5.84
CA LYS A 175 12.68 -6.39 -6.62
C LYS A 175 13.64 -5.60 -5.72
N LEU A 176 13.21 -5.18 -4.53
CA LEU A 176 14.04 -4.51 -3.53
C LEU A 176 15.16 -5.40 -3.00
N ASN A 177 15.00 -6.73 -3.02
CA ASN A 177 16.07 -7.66 -2.60
C ASN A 177 17.37 -7.47 -3.36
N LYS A 178 17.30 -7.10 -4.64
CA LYS A 178 18.45 -6.91 -5.52
C LYS A 178 19.15 -5.55 -5.37
N LYS A 179 18.55 -4.60 -4.63
CA LYS A 179 19.11 -3.27 -4.39
C LYS A 179 19.95 -3.27 -3.13
N LYS A 180 21.03 -2.46 -3.09
CA LYS A 180 21.97 -2.38 -1.95
C LYS A 180 21.98 -1.03 -1.22
N SER A 181 21.23 -0.05 -1.72
CA SER A 181 21.32 1.35 -1.32
C SER A 181 20.46 1.76 -0.11
N PHE A 182 19.91 0.81 0.65
CA PHE A 182 19.07 1.08 1.82
C PHE A 182 19.05 -0.08 2.81
N ILE A 183 18.58 0.20 4.03
CA ILE A 183 18.36 -0.81 5.08
C ILE A 183 17.22 -1.75 4.66
N LYS A 184 17.38 -3.03 4.94
CA LYS A 184 16.37 -4.06 4.70
C LYS A 184 16.03 -4.77 5.99
N ILE A 185 14.74 -4.92 6.24
CA ILE A 185 14.21 -5.72 7.36
C ILE A 185 13.18 -6.70 6.84
N TYR A 186 13.01 -7.80 7.56
CA TYR A 186 12.02 -8.83 7.28
C TYR A 186 10.90 -8.84 8.31
N ASP A 187 11.19 -8.34 9.48
CA ASP A 187 10.31 -8.13 10.63
C ASP A 187 10.76 -6.89 11.42
N PHE A 188 10.17 -6.67 12.58
CA PHE A 188 10.50 -5.57 13.50
C PHE A 188 10.95 -6.07 14.88
N LEU A 189 11.44 -7.32 14.92
CA LEU A 189 12.02 -7.94 16.14
C LEU A 189 13.49 -7.59 16.28
#